data_c23baaa08272e6d853461e1752a1c935
#
_entry.id   c23baaa08272e6d853461e1752a1c935
#
_cell.length_a   1.000
_cell.length_b   1.000
_cell.length_c   1.000
_cell.angle_alpha   90.00
_cell.angle_beta   90.00
_cell.angle_gamma   90.00
#
_symmetry.space_group_name_H-M   'P 1'
#
loop_
_entity.id
_entity.type
_entity.pdbx_description
1 polymer ?
#
loop_
_entity_poly.entity_id
_entity_poly.type
_entity_poly.pdbx_seq_one_letter_code
_entity_poly.pdbx_strand_id
1 'polypeptide(L)'
;MFRRSISQAGVVGAAIFGFGLGALGVSVAAPSASPVGTWLTESGHGVVEIAECGDALCGRIVGMDRDPGSPMPTDVNGHPQCGLTIISHEKPEADGTWLGEVTNPRDGATYQAKLWVDGGGNLHLRGFIGIALLGSTQVWRPFTGRLTAECGVG
;
A
#
# COMPACT_ATOMS: atom_id res chain seq x y z
N MET A 1 26.34 -86.74 6.37
CA MET A 1 26.08 -87.32 7.68
C MET A 1 25.66 -86.20 8.63
N PHE A 2 24.45 -86.32 9.19
CA PHE A 2 23.86 -85.56 10.31
C PHE A 2 23.68 -84.08 10.17
N ARG A 3 22.40 -83.64 9.96
CA ARG A 3 21.30 -83.42 10.91
C ARG A 3 21.60 -82.32 11.94
N ARG A 4 20.83 -81.29 11.98
CA ARG A 4 19.54 -80.91 12.62
C ARG A 4 19.48 -79.45 12.64
N SER A 5 18.45 -78.85 12.15
CA SER A 5 17.09 -78.67 12.76
C SER A 5 17.00 -77.64 13.89
N ILE A 6 16.01 -76.78 13.73
CA ILE A 6 15.25 -76.05 14.75
C ILE A 6 15.87 -74.64 15.08
N SER A 7 15.18 -73.53 15.10
CA SER A 7 13.81 -73.26 15.52
C SER A 7 13.40 -71.87 15.09
N GLN A 8 12.12 -71.72 14.92
CA GLN A 8 11.42 -70.49 14.81
C GLN A 8 11.55 -69.61 16.07
N ALA A 9 11.69 -68.33 15.87
CA ALA A 9 11.14 -67.36 16.82
C ALA A 9 10.60 -66.18 16.03
N GLY A 10 9.31 -66.09 15.98
CA GLY A 10 8.61 -64.99 15.44
C GLY A 10 8.78 -63.78 16.37
N VAL A 11 9.09 -62.63 15.78
CA VAL A 11 8.98 -61.34 16.46
C VAL A 11 7.91 -60.58 15.74
N VAL A 12 6.78 -60.43 16.42
CA VAL A 12 5.71 -59.54 16.05
C VAL A 12 6.21 -58.11 16.11
N GLY A 13 6.48 -57.51 14.94
CA GLY A 13 6.78 -56.12 14.84
C GLY A 13 5.52 -55.26 14.99
N ALA A 14 5.36 -54.60 16.10
CA ALA A 14 4.30 -53.60 16.33
C ALA A 14 4.50 -52.45 15.37
N ALA A 15 3.59 -52.23 14.45
CA ALA A 15 3.52 -51.05 13.62
C ALA A 15 3.12 -49.87 14.50
N ILE A 16 4.06 -48.99 14.82
CA ILE A 16 3.78 -47.72 15.48
C ILE A 16 3.27 -46.78 14.40
N PHE A 17 1.95 -46.59 14.37
CA PHE A 17 1.33 -45.50 13.62
C PHE A 17 1.74 -44.17 14.32
N GLY A 18 2.76 -43.52 13.81
CA GLY A 18 3.10 -42.16 14.18
C GLY A 18 2.03 -41.21 13.64
N PHE A 19 1.13 -40.74 14.51
CA PHE A 19 0.29 -39.58 14.23
C PHE A 19 1.20 -38.37 14.15
N GLY A 20 1.57 -37.98 12.93
CA GLY A 20 2.22 -36.70 12.68
C GLY A 20 1.20 -35.58 12.94
N LEU A 21 1.32 -34.88 14.08
CA LEU A 21 0.64 -33.59 14.25
C LEU A 21 1.23 -32.63 13.20
N GLY A 22 0.50 -32.46 12.12
CA GLY A 22 0.79 -31.37 11.18
C GLY A 22 0.56 -30.05 11.91
N ALA A 23 1.62 -29.36 12.26
CA ALA A 23 1.53 -27.99 12.74
C ALA A 23 0.96 -27.16 11.60
N LEU A 24 -0.31 -26.74 11.73
CA LEU A 24 -0.90 -25.72 10.87
C LEU A 24 -0.14 -24.43 11.14
N GLY A 25 0.83 -24.13 10.30
CA GLY A 25 1.54 -22.87 10.34
C GLY A 25 0.54 -21.75 10.09
N VAL A 26 0.24 -20.97 11.11
CA VAL A 26 -0.52 -19.73 10.95
C VAL A 26 0.41 -18.77 10.22
N SER A 27 0.20 -18.57 8.92
CA SER A 27 0.86 -17.50 8.17
C SER A 27 0.33 -16.18 8.72
N VAL A 28 1.09 -15.56 9.60
CA VAL A 28 0.86 -14.17 9.98
C VAL A 28 1.30 -13.33 8.77
N ALA A 29 0.35 -12.74 8.06
CA ALA A 29 0.66 -11.77 7.03
C ALA A 29 1.50 -10.66 7.66
N ALA A 30 2.65 -10.34 7.04
CA ALA A 30 3.45 -9.20 7.47
C ALA A 30 2.57 -7.94 7.39
N PRO A 31 2.65 -7.03 8.38
CA PRO A 31 1.90 -5.79 8.32
C PRO A 31 2.31 -5.06 7.02
N SER A 32 1.33 -4.66 6.23
CA SER A 32 1.58 -3.85 5.04
C SER A 32 2.23 -2.54 5.48
N ALA A 33 3.21 -2.06 4.69
CA ALA A 33 3.89 -0.81 4.98
C ALA A 33 2.86 0.35 4.99
N SER A 34 3.01 1.28 5.93
CA SER A 34 2.11 2.42 6.04
C SER A 34 2.28 3.34 4.83
N PRO A 35 1.19 3.89 4.26
CA PRO A 35 1.27 4.92 3.23
C PRO A 35 1.69 6.30 3.74
N VAL A 36 1.87 6.47 5.05
CA VAL A 36 2.41 7.73 5.64
C VAL A 36 3.78 8.03 5.06
N GLY A 37 3.95 9.24 4.54
CA GLY A 37 5.21 9.68 3.92
C GLY A 37 4.99 10.72 2.85
N THR A 38 6.07 11.08 2.15
CA THR A 38 6.08 12.05 1.07
C THR A 38 6.32 11.35 -0.26
N TRP A 39 5.43 11.57 -1.19
CA TRP A 39 5.34 10.79 -2.41
C TRP A 39 5.40 11.67 -3.66
N LEU A 40 6.23 11.29 -4.61
CA LEU A 40 6.23 11.86 -5.96
C LEU A 40 5.18 11.15 -6.80
N THR A 41 4.23 11.92 -7.35
CA THR A 41 3.18 11.37 -8.21
C THR A 41 3.75 10.66 -9.44
N GLU A 42 2.97 9.77 -10.04
CA GLU A 42 3.38 9.00 -11.24
C GLU A 42 3.85 9.89 -12.38
N SER A 43 3.18 11.04 -12.59
CA SER A 43 3.57 12.03 -13.60
C SER A 43 4.88 12.76 -13.31
N GLY A 44 5.36 12.70 -12.07
CA GLY A 44 6.53 13.46 -11.62
C GLY A 44 6.28 14.94 -11.34
N HIS A 45 5.05 15.45 -11.56
CA HIS A 45 4.75 16.87 -11.44
C HIS A 45 4.21 17.32 -10.07
N GLY A 46 3.91 16.39 -9.20
CA GLY A 46 3.37 16.70 -7.87
C GLY A 46 4.03 15.89 -6.77
N VAL A 47 4.15 16.50 -5.60
CA VAL A 47 4.57 15.85 -4.38
C VAL A 47 3.45 15.94 -3.36
N VAL A 48 3.06 14.81 -2.81
CA VAL A 48 1.96 14.69 -1.85
C VAL A 48 2.51 14.13 -0.56
N GLU A 49 2.20 14.79 0.54
CA GLU A 49 2.47 14.30 1.88
C GLU A 49 1.22 13.59 2.41
N ILE A 50 1.35 12.32 2.78
CA ILE A 50 0.31 11.57 3.47
C ILE A 50 0.68 11.49 4.95
N ALA A 51 -0.24 11.93 5.79
CA ALA A 51 -0.08 11.97 7.24
C ALA A 51 -1.39 11.64 7.95
N GLU A 52 -1.30 11.38 9.24
CA GLU A 52 -2.47 11.16 10.07
C GLU A 52 -3.31 12.45 10.19
N CYS A 53 -4.63 12.31 10.08
CA CYS A 53 -5.60 13.37 10.27
C CYS A 53 -6.80 12.84 11.07
N GLY A 54 -6.70 12.90 12.40
CA GLY A 54 -7.65 12.27 13.30
C GLY A 54 -7.47 10.74 13.32
N ASP A 55 -8.54 10.01 13.03
CA ASP A 55 -8.55 8.53 12.98
C ASP A 55 -8.34 7.97 11.55
N ALA A 56 -7.92 8.81 10.63
CA ALA A 56 -7.73 8.51 9.22
C ALA A 56 -6.39 9.03 8.70
N LEU A 57 -6.06 8.74 7.44
CA LEU A 57 -4.98 9.41 6.73
C LEU A 57 -5.52 10.42 5.74
N CYS A 58 -4.78 11.51 5.57
CA CYS A 58 -5.02 12.54 4.56
C CYS A 58 -3.76 12.79 3.75
N GLY A 59 -3.94 13.16 2.48
CA GLY A 59 -2.85 13.52 1.59
C GLY A 59 -2.99 14.95 1.09
N ARG A 60 -1.92 15.74 1.25
CA ARG A 60 -1.87 17.14 0.88
C ARG A 60 -0.78 17.40 -0.15
N ILE A 61 -1.04 18.23 -1.14
CA ILE A 61 -0.02 18.68 -2.09
C ILE A 61 0.97 19.58 -1.35
N VAL A 62 2.25 19.20 -1.36
CA VAL A 62 3.34 19.93 -0.68
C VAL A 62 4.44 20.37 -1.64
N GLY A 63 4.41 19.91 -2.88
CA GLY A 63 5.37 20.30 -3.91
C GLY A 63 4.80 20.16 -5.31
N MET A 64 5.26 21.03 -6.21
CA MET A 64 4.87 20.99 -7.61
C MET A 64 6.08 21.32 -8.48
N ASP A 65 6.30 20.51 -9.52
CA ASP A 65 7.28 20.80 -10.56
C ASP A 65 6.71 21.90 -11.45
N ARG A 66 7.30 23.08 -11.36
CA ARG A 66 6.92 24.27 -12.13
C ARG A 66 8.12 25.19 -12.34
N ASP A 67 8.10 25.93 -13.40
CA ASP A 67 9.15 26.90 -13.67
C ASP A 67 9.19 27.99 -12.57
N PRO A 68 10.39 28.39 -12.13
CA PRO A 68 10.54 29.47 -11.17
C PRO A 68 9.81 30.76 -11.63
N GLY A 69 9.00 31.32 -10.75
CA GLY A 69 8.22 32.53 -11.06
C GLY A 69 6.91 32.28 -11.82
N SER A 70 6.61 31.04 -12.22
CA SER A 70 5.30 30.71 -12.79
C SER A 70 4.20 30.82 -11.73
N PRO A 71 2.98 31.24 -12.12
CA PRO A 71 1.85 31.29 -11.21
C PRO A 71 1.58 29.92 -10.58
N MET A 72 1.18 29.92 -9.31
CA MET A 72 0.72 28.70 -8.64
C MET A 72 -0.53 28.18 -9.36
N PRO A 73 -0.56 26.92 -9.81
CA PRO A 73 -1.80 26.31 -10.31
C PRO A 73 -2.90 26.37 -9.28
N THR A 74 -4.13 26.57 -9.75
CA THR A 74 -5.31 26.59 -8.90
C THR A 74 -6.20 25.37 -9.14
N ASP A 75 -7.02 25.06 -8.15
CA ASP A 75 -8.11 24.10 -8.31
C ASP A 75 -9.26 24.67 -9.15
N VAL A 76 -10.31 23.89 -9.34
CA VAL A 76 -11.54 24.29 -10.07
C VAL A 76 -12.26 25.51 -9.44
N ASN A 77 -12.02 25.78 -8.16
CA ASN A 77 -12.60 26.92 -7.41
C ASN A 77 -11.65 28.12 -7.32
N GLY A 78 -10.47 28.06 -7.94
CA GLY A 78 -9.48 29.13 -7.91
C GLY A 78 -8.57 29.13 -6.67
N HIS A 79 -8.60 28.09 -5.82
CA HIS A 79 -7.70 27.99 -4.69
C HIS A 79 -6.34 27.47 -5.15
N PRO A 80 -5.22 27.96 -4.58
CA PRO A 80 -3.90 27.41 -4.87
C PRO A 80 -3.85 25.90 -4.61
N GLN A 81 -3.28 25.14 -5.54
CA GLN A 81 -3.14 23.68 -5.35
C GLN A 81 -2.12 23.33 -4.28
N CYS A 82 -1.14 24.19 -4.01
CA CYS A 82 -0.22 24.01 -2.90
C CYS A 82 -0.97 24.06 -1.56
N GLY A 83 -0.79 23.04 -0.74
CA GLY A 83 -1.47 22.91 0.54
C GLY A 83 -2.86 22.28 0.45
N LEU A 84 -3.37 22.03 -0.76
CA LEU A 84 -4.69 21.43 -0.95
C LEU A 84 -4.69 19.96 -0.52
N THR A 85 -5.66 19.60 0.29
CA THR A 85 -5.91 18.18 0.62
C THR A 85 -6.64 17.52 -0.55
N ILE A 86 -6.04 16.50 -1.12
CA ILE A 86 -6.59 15.75 -2.26
C ILE A 86 -6.91 14.29 -1.93
N ILE A 87 -6.34 13.76 -0.86
CA ILE A 87 -6.66 12.43 -0.33
C ILE A 87 -7.26 12.61 1.05
N SER A 88 -8.37 11.96 1.33
CA SER A 88 -9.09 12.14 2.58
C SER A 88 -9.79 10.88 3.04
N HIS A 89 -10.04 10.80 4.36
CA HIS A 89 -10.79 9.73 5.00
C HIS A 89 -10.23 8.32 4.82
N GLU A 90 -8.93 8.19 4.49
CA GLU A 90 -8.29 6.88 4.31
C GLU A 90 -8.24 6.12 5.62
N LYS A 91 -8.97 5.01 5.70
CA LYS A 91 -9.03 4.13 6.86
C LYS A 91 -8.46 2.75 6.54
N PRO A 92 -7.82 2.09 7.51
CA PRO A 92 -7.22 0.79 7.28
C PRO A 92 -8.30 -0.28 7.04
N GLU A 93 -8.08 -1.14 6.07
CA GLU A 93 -8.89 -2.30 5.74
C GLU A 93 -8.23 -3.59 6.25
N ALA A 94 -9.03 -4.65 6.40
CA ALA A 94 -8.56 -5.94 6.91
C ALA A 94 -7.52 -6.62 6.00
N ASP A 95 -7.48 -6.26 4.70
CA ASP A 95 -6.52 -6.76 3.72
C ASP A 95 -5.19 -6.01 3.72
N GLY A 96 -5.00 -5.07 4.66
CA GLY A 96 -3.79 -4.27 4.80
C GLY A 96 -3.72 -3.07 3.85
N THR A 97 -4.77 -2.78 3.13
CA THR A 97 -4.90 -1.58 2.31
C THR A 97 -5.62 -0.47 3.10
N TRP A 98 -5.72 0.71 2.50
CA TRP A 98 -6.45 1.84 3.06
C TRP A 98 -7.54 2.25 2.06
N LEU A 99 -8.70 2.60 2.55
CA LEU A 99 -9.86 3.00 1.74
C LEU A 99 -10.38 4.35 2.18
N GLY A 100 -10.54 5.26 1.23
CA GLY A 100 -11.03 6.60 1.43
C GLY A 100 -11.40 7.26 0.11
N GLU A 101 -10.99 8.52 -0.08
CA GLU A 101 -11.37 9.33 -1.23
C GLU A 101 -10.17 10.11 -1.79
N VAL A 102 -10.17 10.29 -3.12
CA VAL A 102 -9.25 11.18 -3.82
C VAL A 102 -10.02 12.19 -4.66
N THR A 103 -9.65 13.45 -4.55
CA THR A 103 -10.23 14.54 -5.35
C THR A 103 -9.23 15.02 -6.39
N ASN A 104 -9.61 15.06 -7.66
CA ASN A 104 -8.83 15.67 -8.71
C ASN A 104 -8.97 17.20 -8.64
N PRO A 105 -7.91 17.95 -8.34
CA PRO A 105 -8.04 19.40 -8.19
C PRO A 105 -8.37 20.15 -9.49
N ARG A 106 -8.12 19.54 -10.65
CA ARG A 106 -8.35 20.19 -11.95
C ARG A 106 -9.81 20.30 -12.33
N ASP A 107 -10.62 19.32 -11.96
CA ASP A 107 -12.04 19.24 -12.31
C ASP A 107 -12.95 19.14 -11.08
N GLY A 108 -12.38 18.97 -9.88
CA GLY A 108 -13.11 18.81 -8.63
C GLY A 108 -13.79 17.46 -8.45
N ALA A 109 -13.56 16.51 -9.36
CA ALA A 109 -14.17 15.18 -9.25
C ALA A 109 -13.55 14.40 -8.10
N THR A 110 -14.41 13.78 -7.29
CA THR A 110 -14.01 12.92 -6.17
C THR A 110 -14.32 11.47 -6.50
N TYR A 111 -13.35 10.62 -6.22
CA TYR A 111 -13.39 9.17 -6.45
C TYR A 111 -13.14 8.45 -5.14
N GLN A 112 -13.67 7.24 -5.00
CA GLN A 112 -13.18 6.33 -3.97
C GLN A 112 -11.71 6.03 -4.26
N ALA A 113 -10.91 5.93 -3.22
CA ALA A 113 -9.47 5.67 -3.34
C ALA A 113 -9.09 4.48 -2.48
N LYS A 114 -8.26 3.61 -3.04
CA LYS A 114 -7.61 2.53 -2.32
C LYS A 114 -6.11 2.73 -2.38
N LEU A 115 -5.46 2.74 -1.20
CA LEU A 115 -4.03 2.93 -1.06
C LEU A 115 -3.36 1.67 -0.53
N TRP A 116 -2.17 1.36 -1.01
CA TRP A 116 -1.27 0.38 -0.43
C TRP A 116 0.17 0.65 -0.84
N VAL A 117 1.12 0.19 -0.05
CA VAL A 117 2.54 0.24 -0.38
C VAL A 117 2.98 -1.16 -0.78
N ASP A 118 3.63 -1.28 -1.93
CA ASP A 118 4.13 -2.55 -2.46
C ASP A 118 5.44 -2.98 -1.79
N GLY A 119 5.89 -4.20 -2.10
CA GLY A 119 7.15 -4.74 -1.58
C GLY A 119 8.41 -4.00 -2.03
N GLY A 120 8.30 -3.14 -3.04
CA GLY A 120 9.37 -2.26 -3.53
C GLY A 120 9.36 -0.88 -2.86
N GLY A 121 8.39 -0.61 -1.99
CA GLY A 121 8.26 0.67 -1.29
C GLY A 121 7.56 1.76 -2.10
N ASN A 122 6.84 1.41 -3.16
CA ASN A 122 6.05 2.37 -3.93
C ASN A 122 4.61 2.40 -3.43
N LEU A 123 4.02 3.58 -3.41
CA LEU A 123 2.61 3.77 -3.09
C LEU A 123 1.76 3.57 -4.33
N HIS A 124 0.77 2.73 -4.22
CA HIS A 124 -0.28 2.57 -5.22
C HIS A 124 -1.51 3.34 -4.76
N LEU A 125 -2.04 4.17 -5.63
CA LEU A 125 -3.30 4.88 -5.45
C LEU A 125 -4.26 4.45 -6.54
N ARG A 126 -5.33 3.77 -6.19
CA ARG A 126 -6.36 3.33 -7.12
C ARG A 126 -7.65 4.11 -6.90
N GLY A 127 -7.91 5.02 -7.83
CA GLY A 127 -9.19 5.74 -7.88
C GLY A 127 -10.24 4.96 -8.65
N PHE A 128 -11.49 4.95 -8.15
CA PHE A 128 -12.58 4.21 -8.78
C PHE A 128 -13.96 4.78 -8.41
N ILE A 129 -14.96 4.42 -9.22
CA ILE A 129 -16.37 4.67 -8.95
C ILE A 129 -17.08 3.31 -8.86
N GLY A 130 -17.82 3.09 -7.78
CA GLY A 130 -18.53 1.84 -7.53
C GLY A 130 -17.62 0.73 -7.04
N ILE A 131 -16.98 -0.05 -7.93
CA ILE A 131 -16.12 -1.18 -7.58
C ILE A 131 -14.67 -0.94 -8.00
N ALA A 132 -13.73 -1.31 -7.12
CA ALA A 132 -12.30 -1.10 -7.35
C ALA A 132 -11.77 -1.77 -8.63
N LEU A 133 -12.39 -2.87 -9.09
CA LEU A 133 -11.99 -3.58 -10.30
C LEU A 133 -11.99 -2.69 -11.55
N LEU A 134 -12.89 -1.71 -11.64
CA LEU A 134 -13.04 -0.79 -12.77
C LEU A 134 -12.25 0.50 -12.63
N GLY A 135 -11.43 0.62 -11.59
CA GLY A 135 -10.64 1.81 -11.31
C GLY A 135 -9.34 1.89 -12.13
N SER A 136 -8.66 3.04 -11.99
CA SER A 136 -7.33 3.30 -12.51
C SER A 136 -6.32 3.41 -11.37
N THR A 137 -5.15 2.84 -11.55
CA THR A 137 -4.08 2.86 -10.54
C THR A 137 -2.95 3.75 -11.01
N GLN A 138 -2.48 4.62 -10.11
CA GLN A 138 -1.21 5.33 -10.23
C GLN A 138 -0.19 4.72 -9.27
N VAL A 139 1.08 4.72 -9.67
CA VAL A 139 2.20 4.28 -8.84
C VAL A 139 3.06 5.48 -8.50
N TRP A 140 3.12 5.83 -7.23
CA TRP A 140 3.88 6.95 -6.72
C TRP A 140 5.15 6.44 -6.02
N ARG A 141 6.25 7.16 -6.19
CA ARG A 141 7.54 6.79 -5.60
C ARG A 141 7.81 7.63 -4.36
N PRO A 142 8.59 7.12 -3.38
CA PRO A 142 9.07 7.95 -2.30
C PRO A 142 9.78 9.19 -2.84
N PHE A 143 9.42 10.36 -2.33
CA PHE A 143 10.08 11.61 -2.70
C PHE A 143 11.32 11.81 -1.83
N THR A 144 12.48 11.96 -2.48
CA THR A 144 13.78 12.16 -1.84
C THR A 144 14.40 13.51 -2.15
N GLY A 145 13.71 14.36 -2.93
CA GLY A 145 14.14 15.69 -3.31
C GLY A 145 13.95 16.73 -2.19
N ARG A 146 14.09 17.99 -2.55
CA ARG A 146 13.86 19.11 -1.64
C ARG A 146 12.59 19.84 -2.03
N LEU A 147 11.84 20.26 -1.02
CA LEU A 147 10.71 21.16 -1.18
C LEU A 147 11.15 22.57 -0.87
N THR A 148 10.72 23.53 -1.67
CA THR A 148 10.95 24.96 -1.42
C THR A 148 9.78 25.54 -0.60
N ALA A 149 10.02 26.70 0.04
CA ALA A 149 8.97 27.42 0.76
C ALA A 149 7.77 27.82 -0.13
N GLU A 150 8.01 27.94 -1.44
CA GLU A 150 6.99 28.28 -2.44
C GLU A 150 6.33 27.04 -3.08
N CYS A 151 6.42 25.88 -2.41
CA CYS A 151 5.86 24.63 -2.93
C CYS A 151 6.46 24.17 -4.26
N GLY A 152 7.72 24.53 -4.51
CA GLY A 152 8.48 24.02 -5.65
C GLY A 152 9.20 22.73 -5.28
N VAL A 153 9.58 21.99 -6.30
CA VAL A 153 10.46 20.82 -6.21
C VAL A 153 11.84 21.23 -6.66
N GLY A 154 12.86 21.00 -5.83
CA GLY A 154 14.28 21.31 -6.10
C GLY A 154 15.13 20.05 -6.25
#